data_eb15a8e79844fd37b60f552b59643453
#
_entry.id   eb15a8e79844fd37b60f552b59643453
#
_cell.length_a   1.000
_cell.length_b   1.000
_cell.length_c   1.000
_cell.angle_alpha   90.00
_cell.angle_beta   90.00
_cell.angle_gamma   90.00
#
_symmetry.space_group_name_H-M   'P 1'
#
loop_
_entity.id
_entity.type
_entity.pdbx_description
1 polymer ?
#
loop_
_entity_poly.entity_id
_entity_poly.type
_entity_poly.pdbx_seq_one_letter_code
_entity_poly.pdbx_strand_id
1 'polypeptide(L)'
;MKVKLLFFAALREQLGSAGEEIELPAGVTTLGGLREHLRARGGSYAKAFAEKALVRMAVNQEMAKPGAALAPGDEVAFFPPVTGG
;
A
#
# COMPACT_ATOMS: atom_id res chain seq x y z
N MET A 1 -1.17 -13.61 6.62
CA MET A 1 -0.74 -13.95 5.26
C MET A 1 0.42 -13.07 4.84
N LYS A 2 1.30 -13.59 4.02
CA LYS A 2 2.45 -12.82 3.52
C LYS A 2 2.11 -12.19 2.18
N VAL A 3 2.40 -10.90 2.04
CA VAL A 3 2.24 -10.17 0.78
C VAL A 3 3.50 -9.37 0.49
N LYS A 4 3.69 -9.05 -0.78
CA LYS A 4 4.84 -8.25 -1.23
C LYS A 4 4.35 -6.84 -1.52
N LEU A 5 5.03 -5.85 -0.93
CA LEU A 5 4.71 -4.44 -1.15
C LEU A 5 5.72 -3.81 -2.10
N LEU A 6 5.23 -2.95 -2.99
CA LEU A 6 6.08 -2.14 -3.86
C LEU A 6 5.65 -0.68 -3.71
N PHE A 7 6.64 0.19 -3.54
CA PHE A 7 6.41 1.64 -3.42
C PHE A 7 7.10 2.33 -4.59
N PHE A 8 6.37 3.20 -5.27
CA PHE A 8 6.87 3.88 -6.47
C PHE A 8 6.92 5.39 -6.33
N ALA A 9 7.78 6.01 -7.12
CA ALA A 9 7.89 7.46 -7.28
C ALA A 9 8.06 8.18 -5.94
N ALA A 10 7.29 9.22 -5.69
CA ALA A 10 7.41 10.01 -4.46
C ALA A 10 7.18 9.21 -3.20
N LEU A 11 6.33 8.16 -3.25
CA LEU A 11 6.11 7.29 -2.08
C LEU A 11 7.38 6.54 -1.72
N ARG A 12 8.10 6.04 -2.70
CA ARG A 12 9.36 5.36 -2.49
C ARG A 12 10.37 6.26 -1.76
N GLU A 13 10.46 7.51 -2.18
CA GLU A 13 11.33 8.49 -1.54
C GLU A 13 10.86 8.86 -0.14
N GLN A 14 9.56 9.09 0.02
CA GLN A 14 8.96 9.47 1.29
C GLN A 14 9.14 8.40 2.35
N LEU A 15 8.98 7.13 1.97
CA LEU A 15 9.09 6.00 2.89
C LEU A 15 10.52 5.50 3.05
N GLY A 16 11.43 5.90 2.16
CA GLY A 16 12.80 5.43 2.17
C GLY A 16 12.92 3.95 1.84
N SER A 17 11.97 3.41 1.07
CA SER A 17 11.91 1.99 0.75
C SER A 17 11.28 1.78 -0.62
N ALA A 18 11.82 0.87 -1.39
CA ALA A 18 11.24 0.48 -2.68
C ALA A 18 10.14 -0.58 -2.51
N GLY A 19 10.06 -1.19 -1.35
CA GLY A 19 9.11 -2.23 -1.05
C GLY A 19 9.63 -3.20 -0.01
N GLU A 20 8.79 -4.14 0.37
CA GLU A 20 9.16 -5.18 1.34
C GLU A 20 8.13 -6.30 1.31
N GLU A 21 8.52 -7.46 1.82
CA GLU A 21 7.56 -8.52 2.13
C GLU A 21 7.13 -8.36 3.57
N ILE A 22 5.84 -8.45 3.83
CA ILE A 22 5.33 -8.37 5.21
C ILE A 22 4.35 -9.49 5.50
N GLU A 23 4.30 -9.87 6.78
CA GLU A 23 3.32 -10.80 7.28
C GLU A 23 2.14 -10.00 7.83
N LEU A 24 0.97 -10.13 7.24
CA LEU A 24 -0.22 -9.41 7.70
C LEU A 24 -0.92 -10.18 8.82
N PRO A 25 -1.39 -9.48 9.87
CA PRO A 25 -2.21 -10.13 10.90
C PRO A 25 -3.49 -10.69 10.29
N ALA A 26 -4.07 -11.69 10.95
CA ALA A 26 -5.25 -12.39 10.46
C ALA A 26 -6.44 -11.48 10.15
N GLY A 27 -6.57 -10.37 10.86
CA GLY A 27 -7.66 -9.42 10.64
C GLY A 27 -7.50 -8.51 9.42
N VAL A 28 -6.33 -8.51 8.78
CA VAL A 28 -6.05 -7.67 7.62
C VAL A 28 -6.22 -8.51 6.36
N THR A 29 -7.35 -8.35 5.69
CA THR A 29 -7.73 -9.18 4.55
C THR A 29 -8.06 -8.39 3.29
N THR A 30 -8.07 -7.06 3.38
CA THR A 30 -8.40 -6.19 2.24
C THR A 30 -7.29 -5.16 2.01
N LEU A 31 -7.33 -4.58 0.83
CA LEU A 31 -6.40 -3.52 0.44
C LEU A 31 -6.50 -2.32 1.37
N GLY A 32 -7.72 -1.91 1.73
CA GLY A 32 -7.94 -0.83 2.69
C GLY A 32 -7.40 -1.16 4.08
N GLY A 33 -7.57 -2.40 4.51
CA GLY A 33 -7.01 -2.87 5.78
C GLY A 33 -5.48 -2.84 5.78
N LEU A 34 -4.88 -3.21 4.65
CA LEU A 34 -3.42 -3.13 4.48
C LEU A 34 -2.95 -1.68 4.58
N ARG A 35 -3.63 -0.75 3.91
CA ARG A 35 -3.29 0.67 3.99
C ARG A 35 -3.33 1.18 5.43
N GLU A 36 -4.38 0.83 6.17
CA GLU A 36 -4.49 1.21 7.58
C GLU A 36 -3.39 0.57 8.43
N HIS A 37 -3.03 -0.66 8.13
CA HIS A 37 -1.94 -1.35 8.83
C HIS A 37 -0.61 -0.61 8.62
N LEU A 38 -0.34 -0.16 7.41
CA LEU A 38 0.87 0.62 7.10
C LEU A 38 0.82 1.99 7.77
N ARG A 39 -0.33 2.66 7.74
CA ARG A 39 -0.51 3.95 8.39
C ARG A 39 -0.23 3.87 9.88
N ALA A 40 -0.60 2.78 10.52
CA ALA A 40 -0.40 2.56 11.94
C ALA A 40 1.07 2.46 12.36
N ARG A 41 1.99 2.29 11.40
CA ARG A 41 3.42 2.33 11.69
C ARG A 41 3.90 3.70 12.20
N GLY A 42 3.13 4.77 11.91
CA GLY A 42 3.50 6.13 12.30
C GLY A 42 4.56 6.74 11.39
N GLY A 43 5.06 7.91 11.77
CA GLY A 43 6.11 8.61 11.02
C GLY A 43 5.77 8.84 9.57
N SER A 44 6.69 8.51 8.67
CA SER A 44 6.49 8.67 7.22
C SER A 44 5.30 7.87 6.70
N TYR A 45 5.05 6.69 7.28
CA TYR A 45 3.91 5.86 6.87
C TYR A 45 2.58 6.51 7.22
N ALA A 46 2.47 7.12 8.40
CA ALA A 46 1.25 7.82 8.80
C ALA A 46 0.94 8.98 7.87
N LYS A 47 1.96 9.68 7.40
CA LYS A 47 1.80 10.79 6.46
C LYS A 47 1.46 10.30 5.06
N ALA A 48 2.20 9.29 4.57
CA ALA A 48 2.03 8.77 3.22
C ALA A 48 0.66 8.14 3.02
N PHE A 49 0.15 7.46 4.03
CA PHE A 49 -1.11 6.74 3.97
C PHE A 49 -2.24 7.40 4.75
N ALA A 50 -2.10 8.68 5.06
CA ALA A 50 -3.16 9.44 5.72
C ALA A 50 -4.45 9.35 4.90
N GLU A 51 -5.58 9.45 5.59
CA GLU A 51 -6.89 9.31 4.95
C GLU A 51 -7.06 10.22 3.73
N LYS A 52 -6.57 11.45 3.82
CA LYS A 52 -6.68 12.43 2.74
C LYS A 52 -5.56 12.32 1.70
N ALA A 53 -4.56 11.48 1.93
CA ALA A 53 -3.47 11.33 0.98
C ALA A 53 -3.96 10.59 -0.25
N LEU A 54 -3.65 11.12 -1.41
CA LEU A 54 -4.01 10.49 -2.68
C LEU A 54 -2.98 9.43 -3.00
N VAL A 55 -3.39 8.17 -2.87
CA VAL A 55 -2.54 7.01 -3.15
C VAL A 55 -3.33 6.05 -4.01
N ARG A 56 -2.74 5.64 -5.12
CA ARG A 56 -3.32 4.60 -5.96
C ARG A 56 -2.73 3.26 -5.59
N MET A 57 -3.52 2.23 -5.75
CA MET A 57 -3.14 0.87 -5.36
C MET A 57 -3.44 -0.11 -6.49
N ALA A 58 -2.56 -1.08 -6.66
CA ALA A 58 -2.75 -2.16 -7.62
C ALA A 58 -2.40 -3.48 -6.96
N VAL A 59 -3.15 -4.52 -7.27
CA VAL A 59 -2.88 -5.87 -6.80
C VAL A 59 -2.53 -6.72 -8.01
N ASN A 60 -1.34 -7.31 -7.98
CA ASN A 60 -0.84 -8.12 -9.10
C ASN A 60 -0.95 -7.37 -10.44
N GLN A 61 -0.55 -6.09 -10.42
CA GLN A 61 -0.51 -5.20 -11.58
C GLN A 61 -1.88 -4.77 -12.12
N GLU A 62 -2.94 -5.00 -11.36
CA GLU A 62 -4.28 -4.54 -11.71
C GLU A 62 -4.76 -3.50 -10.71
N MET A 63 -5.28 -2.39 -11.21
CA MET A 63 -5.83 -1.35 -10.34
C MET A 63 -6.93 -1.93 -9.48
N ALA A 64 -6.92 -1.58 -8.20
CA ALA A 64 -7.85 -2.13 -7.24
C ALA A 64 -8.35 -1.06 -6.28
N LYS A 65 -9.54 -1.30 -5.73
CA LYS A 65 -10.17 -0.42 -4.76
C LYS A 65 -9.91 -0.92 -3.33
N PRO A 66 -10.13 -0.06 -2.31
CA PRO A 66 -9.88 -0.46 -0.93
C PRO A 66 -10.59 -1.72 -0.46
N GLY A 67 -11.77 -2.03 -1.04
CA GLY A 67 -12.52 -3.24 -0.69
C GLY A 67 -11.99 -4.53 -1.29
N ALA A 68 -11.00 -4.45 -2.17
CA ALA A 68 -10.46 -5.65 -2.82
C ALA A 68 -9.85 -6.61 -1.79
N ALA A 69 -10.18 -7.88 -1.90
CA ALA A 69 -9.63 -8.92 -1.02
C ALA A 69 -8.20 -9.24 -1.42
N LEU A 70 -7.37 -9.50 -0.41
CA LEU A 70 -5.99 -9.93 -0.60
C LEU A 70 -5.87 -11.44 -0.40
N ALA A 71 -4.94 -12.05 -1.12
CA ALA A 71 -4.61 -13.46 -0.97
C ALA A 71 -3.12 -13.61 -0.65
N PRO A 72 -2.72 -14.71 0.00
CA PRO A 72 -1.30 -14.93 0.27
C PRO A 72 -0.47 -14.88 -1.01
N GLY A 73 0.65 -14.19 -0.94
CA GLY A 73 1.55 -14.05 -2.08
C GLY A 73 1.23 -12.91 -3.03
N ASP A 74 0.14 -12.18 -2.80
CA ASP A 74 -0.19 -11.04 -3.65
C ASP A 74 0.90 -9.98 -3.61
N GLU A 75 1.10 -9.35 -4.77
CA GLU A 75 1.96 -8.19 -4.90
C GLU A 75 1.10 -6.94 -4.90
N VAL A 76 1.34 -6.05 -3.95
CA VAL A 76 0.56 -4.81 -3.81
C VAL A 76 1.46 -3.63 -4.10
N ALA A 77 1.11 -2.86 -5.11
CA ALA A 77 1.83 -1.66 -5.50
C ALA A 77 1.09 -0.42 -5.00
N PHE A 78 1.85 0.51 -4.45
CA PHE A 78 1.35 1.82 -4.03
C PHE A 78 2.09 2.90 -4.82
N PHE A 79 1.35 3.84 -5.34
CA PHE A 79 1.95 4.92 -6.11
C PHE A 79 1.09 6.18 -6.04
N PRO A 80 1.72 7.37 -6.18
CA PRO A 80 0.95 8.60 -6.20
C PRO A 80 0.13 8.67 -7.49
N PRO A 81 -0.99 9.39 -7.48
CA PRO A 81 -1.76 9.54 -8.72
C PRO A 81 -0.94 10.27 -9.76
N VAL A 82 -1.13 9.88 -11.01
CA VAL A 82 -0.54 10.60 -12.14
C VAL A 82 -1.32 11.89 -12.29
N THR A 83 -0.68 13.01 -11.95
CA THR A 83 -1.29 14.30 -12.23
C THR A 83 -1.13 14.56 -13.71
N GLY A 84 -2.24 14.58 -14.39
CA GLY A 84 -2.27 14.74 -15.83
C GLY A 84 -1.55 15.98 -16.31
N GLY A 85 -0.72 15.81 -17.12
CA GLY A 85 -0.15 16.83 -17.92
C GLY A 85 0.84 17.67 -17.40
#